data_83e228cd0b6e9fb399850fde8ea254af
#
_entry.id   83e228cd0b6e9fb399850fde8ea254af
#
_cell.length_a   1.000
_cell.length_b   1.000
_cell.length_c   1.000
_cell.angle_alpha   90.00
_cell.angle_beta   90.00
_cell.angle_gamma   90.00
#
_symmetry.space_group_name_H-M   'P 1'
#
loop_
_entity.id
_entity.type
_entity.pdbx_description
1 polymer ?
#
loop_
_entity_poly.entity_id
_entity_poly.type
_entity_poly.pdbx_seq_one_letter_code
_entity_poly.pdbx_strand_id
1 'polypeptide(L)'
;PDFLTGANISVTLTNEFMHAVENDLDFELRFPDVANYSPEEMVIYNEEWHKVGDVREWEKLGYGVRGCRTIKARELWNLINMCATYAAEPGIFFIDNANEMTNAKAYGQQVVATNPCGEQPLAPYSVCNLAAVNLAQFAIKDSKTVDYEALRQTVKVGVRMQDNVID
;
A
#
# COMPACT_ATOMS: atom_id res chain seq x y z
N PRO A 1 -9.07 23.17 -5.02
CA PRO A 1 -9.29 22.94 -3.60
C PRO A 1 -7.95 23.02 -2.91
N ASP A 2 -7.80 24.06 -2.09
CA ASP A 2 -6.52 24.41 -1.42
C ASP A 2 -6.34 23.64 -0.10
N PHE A 3 -7.01 22.49 0.04
CA PHE A 3 -6.92 21.60 1.18
C PHE A 3 -5.88 20.51 0.94
N LEU A 4 -4.97 20.31 1.87
CA LEU A 4 -3.96 19.24 1.88
C LEU A 4 -2.93 19.31 0.73
N THR A 5 -2.44 20.46 0.39
CA THR A 5 -1.43 20.66 -0.67
C THR A 5 -0.04 20.11 -0.32
N GLY A 6 0.19 19.70 0.92
CA GLY A 6 1.48 19.19 1.39
C GLY A 6 1.48 17.71 1.82
N ALA A 7 0.48 16.93 1.40
CA ALA A 7 0.38 15.52 1.75
C ALA A 7 0.23 14.65 0.50
N ASN A 8 0.96 13.53 0.45
CA ASN A 8 0.73 12.47 -0.53
C ASN A 8 -0.34 11.53 0.03
N ILE A 9 -1.41 11.34 -0.72
CA ILE A 9 -2.56 10.52 -0.30
C ILE A 9 -2.81 9.46 -1.35
N SER A 10 -3.01 8.21 -0.90
CA SER A 10 -3.44 7.11 -1.77
C SER A 10 -4.68 6.43 -1.22
N VAL A 11 -5.53 5.99 -2.12
CA VAL A 11 -6.70 5.16 -1.79
C VAL A 11 -6.36 3.70 -2.06
N THR A 12 -6.53 2.88 -1.04
CA THR A 12 -6.37 1.43 -1.16
C THR A 12 -7.67 0.82 -1.67
N LEU A 13 -7.58 0.10 -2.79
CA LEU A 13 -8.70 -0.55 -3.45
C LEU A 13 -8.58 -2.07 -3.36
N THR A 14 -9.71 -2.72 -3.10
CA THR A 14 -9.83 -4.18 -3.03
C THR A 14 -10.43 -4.74 -4.33
N ASN A 15 -10.22 -6.04 -4.58
CA ASN A 15 -10.88 -6.73 -5.68
C ASN A 15 -12.41 -6.70 -5.54
N GLU A 16 -12.92 -6.76 -4.29
CA GLU A 16 -14.36 -6.61 -3.98
C GLU A 16 -14.90 -5.26 -4.49
N PHE A 17 -14.19 -4.16 -4.21
CA PHE A 17 -14.57 -2.85 -4.70
C PHE A 17 -14.51 -2.76 -6.23
N MET A 18 -13.44 -3.26 -6.86
CA MET A 18 -13.30 -3.24 -8.32
C MET A 18 -14.38 -4.07 -9.01
N HIS A 19 -14.74 -5.23 -8.45
CA HIS A 19 -15.86 -6.02 -8.92
C HIS A 19 -17.19 -5.24 -8.86
N ALA A 20 -17.41 -4.50 -7.76
CA ALA A 20 -18.60 -3.65 -7.64
C ALA A 20 -18.60 -2.50 -8.66
N VAL A 21 -17.44 -1.92 -8.96
CA VAL A 21 -17.28 -0.91 -10.02
C VAL A 21 -17.63 -1.48 -11.39
N GLU A 22 -17.09 -2.66 -11.76
CA GLU A 22 -17.32 -3.28 -13.05
C GLU A 22 -18.78 -3.63 -13.30
N ASN A 23 -19.48 -4.08 -12.26
CA ASN A 23 -20.85 -4.54 -12.32
C ASN A 23 -21.89 -3.48 -11.91
N ASP A 24 -21.45 -2.24 -11.67
CA ASP A 24 -22.31 -1.11 -11.26
C ASP A 24 -23.14 -1.39 -10.00
N LEU A 25 -22.50 -2.05 -9.01
CA LEU A 25 -23.14 -2.45 -7.77
C LEU A 25 -23.01 -1.37 -6.70
N ASP A 26 -23.84 -1.50 -5.68
CA ASP A 26 -23.67 -0.80 -4.42
C ASP A 26 -22.46 -1.38 -3.67
N PHE A 27 -21.76 -0.52 -2.94
CA PHE A 27 -20.63 -0.89 -2.11
C PHE A 27 -20.79 -0.32 -0.71
N GLU A 28 -20.66 -1.16 0.31
CA GLU A 28 -20.77 -0.74 1.69
C GLU A 28 -19.41 -0.39 2.27
N LEU A 29 -19.29 0.83 2.80
CA LEU A 29 -18.12 1.26 3.56
C LEU A 29 -18.20 0.69 4.97
N ARG A 30 -17.28 -0.21 5.31
CA ARG A 30 -17.26 -0.96 6.56
C ARG A 30 -16.05 -0.59 7.41
N PHE A 31 -16.23 -0.59 8.72
CA PHE A 31 -15.17 -0.33 9.70
C PHE A 31 -15.35 -1.24 10.91
N PRO A 32 -14.28 -1.50 11.70
CA PRO A 32 -14.44 -2.16 12.99
C PRO A 32 -15.47 -1.46 13.86
N ASP A 33 -16.38 -2.21 14.49
CA ASP A 33 -17.49 -1.65 15.27
C ASP A 33 -17.05 -1.33 16.71
N VAL A 34 -16.02 -0.50 16.82
CA VAL A 34 -15.39 -0.13 18.10
C VAL A 34 -16.35 0.47 19.14
N ALA A 35 -17.49 1.01 18.68
CA ALA A 35 -18.48 1.58 19.59
C ALA A 35 -19.25 0.51 20.41
N ASN A 36 -19.29 -0.73 19.90
CA ASN A 36 -20.00 -1.85 20.51
C ASN A 36 -19.07 -2.95 21.05
N TYR A 37 -17.75 -2.73 21.01
CA TYR A 37 -16.79 -3.68 21.54
C TYR A 37 -16.83 -3.72 23.07
N SER A 38 -16.69 -4.94 23.62
CA SER A 38 -16.41 -5.12 25.04
C SER A 38 -15.05 -4.55 25.43
N PRO A 39 -14.77 -4.33 26.72
CA PRO A 39 -13.44 -3.90 27.17
C PRO A 39 -12.33 -4.85 26.69
N GLU A 40 -12.57 -6.15 26.66
CA GLU A 40 -11.64 -7.17 26.20
C GLU A 40 -11.39 -7.07 24.68
N GLU A 41 -12.45 -6.90 23.89
CA GLU A 41 -12.32 -6.67 22.43
C GLU A 41 -11.61 -5.37 22.09
N MET A 42 -11.80 -4.32 22.90
CA MET A 42 -11.05 -3.05 22.73
C MET A 42 -9.55 -3.23 22.98
N VAL A 43 -9.13 -4.07 23.92
CA VAL A 43 -7.71 -4.40 24.10
C VAL A 43 -7.18 -5.09 22.86
N ILE A 44 -7.89 -6.09 22.36
CA ILE A 44 -7.49 -6.83 21.16
C ILE A 44 -7.45 -5.88 19.93
N TYR A 45 -8.45 -4.99 19.79
CA TYR A 45 -8.46 -4.01 18.71
C TYR A 45 -7.20 -3.12 18.75
N ASN A 46 -6.83 -2.60 19.90
CA ASN A 46 -5.66 -1.73 20.05
C ASN A 46 -4.32 -2.45 19.77
N GLU A 47 -4.26 -3.75 20.05
CA GLU A 47 -3.04 -4.55 19.89
C GLU A 47 -2.90 -5.19 18.49
N GLU A 48 -4.02 -5.52 17.82
CA GLU A 48 -3.98 -6.34 16.64
C GLU A 48 -4.49 -5.65 15.36
N TRP A 49 -5.41 -4.65 15.47
CA TRP A 49 -5.99 -4.03 14.28
C TRP A 49 -4.93 -3.47 13.33
N HIS A 50 -3.91 -2.81 13.85
CA HIS A 50 -2.85 -2.21 13.03
C HIS A 50 -1.99 -3.24 12.27
N LYS A 51 -2.00 -4.51 12.71
CA LYS A 51 -1.32 -5.62 12.04
C LYS A 51 -2.19 -6.24 10.96
N VAL A 52 -3.50 -6.27 11.18
CA VAL A 52 -4.49 -6.82 10.23
C VAL A 52 -4.79 -5.80 9.12
N GLY A 53 -5.16 -4.58 9.46
CA GLY A 53 -5.39 -3.46 8.55
C GLY A 53 -6.46 -3.66 7.48
N ASP A 54 -7.17 -4.79 7.49
CA ASP A 54 -8.21 -5.17 6.53
C ASP A 54 -9.48 -5.58 7.26
N VAL A 55 -10.57 -4.85 7.03
CA VAL A 55 -11.86 -5.09 7.68
C VAL A 55 -12.44 -6.47 7.35
N ARG A 56 -12.14 -7.03 6.17
CA ARG A 56 -12.58 -8.36 5.74
C ARG A 56 -11.90 -9.46 6.56
N GLU A 57 -10.59 -9.30 6.79
CA GLU A 57 -9.83 -10.25 7.63
C GLU A 57 -10.21 -10.09 9.10
N TRP A 58 -10.49 -8.87 9.56
CA TRP A 58 -10.97 -8.59 10.91
C TRP A 58 -12.30 -9.30 11.20
N GLU A 59 -13.23 -9.23 10.26
CA GLU A 59 -14.52 -9.93 10.33
C GLU A 59 -14.35 -11.46 10.35
N LYS A 60 -13.43 -12.01 9.55
CA LYS A 60 -13.10 -13.45 9.54
C LYS A 60 -12.51 -13.92 10.86
N LEU A 61 -11.82 -13.07 11.60
CA LEU A 61 -11.32 -13.36 12.95
C LEU A 61 -12.45 -13.36 14.00
N GLY A 62 -13.67 -12.99 13.63
CA GLY A 62 -14.86 -13.03 14.48
C GLY A 62 -15.17 -11.71 15.18
N TYR A 63 -14.48 -10.62 14.86
CA TYR A 63 -14.73 -9.32 15.48
C TYR A 63 -15.81 -8.53 14.74
N GLY A 64 -16.59 -7.76 15.51
CA GLY A 64 -17.69 -6.97 14.98
C GLY A 64 -17.25 -5.93 13.97
N VAL A 65 -17.96 -5.87 12.86
CA VAL A 65 -17.78 -4.88 11.79
C VAL A 65 -19.10 -4.17 11.55
N ARG A 66 -19.03 -2.86 11.32
CA ARG A 66 -20.22 -2.04 11.07
C ARG A 66 -20.17 -1.41 9.69
N GLY A 67 -21.24 -1.56 8.90
CA GLY A 67 -21.52 -0.76 7.73
C GLY A 67 -21.86 0.67 8.11
N CYS A 68 -21.08 1.63 7.60
CA CYS A 68 -21.29 3.05 7.90
C CYS A 68 -22.06 3.76 6.82
N ARG A 69 -21.89 3.36 5.58
CA ARG A 69 -22.54 3.99 4.42
C ARG A 69 -22.51 3.08 3.20
N THR A 70 -23.63 3.00 2.50
CA THR A 70 -23.70 2.37 1.17
C THR A 70 -23.57 3.46 0.09
N ILE A 71 -22.75 3.20 -0.91
CA ILE A 71 -22.47 4.12 -2.03
C ILE A 71 -22.53 3.35 -3.36
N LYS A 72 -22.70 4.05 -4.46
CA LYS A 72 -22.46 3.50 -5.80
C LYS A 72 -20.95 3.38 -6.04
N ALA A 73 -20.45 2.16 -6.21
CA ALA A 73 -19.02 1.92 -6.40
C ALA A 73 -18.47 2.70 -7.61
N ARG A 74 -19.20 2.70 -8.72
CA ARG A 74 -18.81 3.40 -9.95
C ARG A 74 -18.78 4.93 -9.78
N GLU A 75 -19.69 5.50 -8.99
CA GLU A 75 -19.67 6.94 -8.70
C GLU A 75 -18.43 7.33 -7.90
N LEU A 76 -18.08 6.54 -6.87
CA LEU A 76 -16.86 6.76 -6.10
C LEU A 76 -15.60 6.61 -6.98
N TRP A 77 -15.56 5.57 -7.81
CA TRP A 77 -14.48 5.38 -8.76
C TRP A 77 -14.29 6.56 -9.71
N ASN A 78 -15.39 7.08 -10.26
CA ASN A 78 -15.36 8.25 -11.14
C ASN A 78 -14.88 9.50 -10.40
N LEU A 79 -15.29 9.68 -9.14
CA LEU A 79 -14.83 10.79 -8.31
C LEU A 79 -13.31 10.71 -8.05
N ILE A 80 -12.78 9.52 -7.71
CA ILE A 80 -11.34 9.30 -7.52
C ILE A 80 -10.57 9.67 -8.79
N ASN A 81 -11.00 9.17 -9.95
CA ASN A 81 -10.35 9.47 -11.23
C ASN A 81 -10.41 10.96 -11.59
N MET A 82 -11.53 11.61 -11.32
CA MET A 82 -11.67 13.05 -11.55
C MET A 82 -10.69 13.83 -10.67
N CYS A 83 -10.61 13.53 -9.38
CA CYS A 83 -9.67 14.18 -8.46
C CYS A 83 -8.21 13.94 -8.88
N ALA A 84 -7.85 12.71 -9.22
CA ALA A 84 -6.52 12.37 -9.69
C ALA A 84 -6.14 13.11 -10.98
N THR A 85 -7.08 13.30 -11.89
CA THR A 85 -6.85 14.04 -13.14
C THR A 85 -6.60 15.53 -12.90
N TYR A 86 -7.35 16.16 -11.99
CA TYR A 86 -7.25 17.61 -11.74
C TYR A 86 -6.14 18.00 -10.76
N ALA A 87 -5.90 17.15 -9.75
CA ALA A 87 -5.02 17.49 -8.63
C ALA A 87 -3.80 16.55 -8.49
N ALA A 88 -3.65 15.56 -9.38
CA ALA A 88 -2.67 14.48 -9.29
C ALA A 88 -2.78 13.65 -7.99
N GLU A 89 -3.88 13.78 -7.26
CA GLU A 89 -4.20 13.09 -6.01
C GLU A 89 -5.68 12.67 -6.01
N PRO A 90 -6.04 11.52 -5.42
CA PRO A 90 -5.18 10.55 -4.73
C PRO A 90 -4.46 9.59 -5.69
N GLY A 91 -3.35 8.98 -5.23
CA GLY A 91 -2.81 7.78 -5.84
C GLY A 91 -3.75 6.58 -5.61
N ILE A 92 -3.56 5.51 -6.38
CA ILE A 92 -4.36 4.28 -6.29
C ILE A 92 -3.45 3.10 -5.98
N PHE A 93 -3.87 2.28 -5.02
CA PHE A 93 -3.14 1.09 -4.63
C PHE A 93 -4.07 -0.14 -4.57
N PHE A 94 -3.75 -1.17 -5.36
CA PHE A 94 -4.50 -2.42 -5.43
C PHE A 94 -3.93 -3.42 -4.43
N ILE A 95 -4.48 -3.43 -3.21
CA ILE A 95 -3.90 -4.17 -2.09
C ILE A 95 -3.98 -5.69 -2.25
N ASP A 96 -5.05 -6.20 -2.84
CA ASP A 96 -5.21 -7.64 -3.03
C ASP A 96 -4.16 -8.18 -4.02
N ASN A 97 -3.90 -7.45 -5.12
CA ASN A 97 -2.85 -7.79 -6.08
C ASN A 97 -1.46 -7.72 -5.44
N ALA A 98 -1.21 -6.69 -4.61
CA ALA A 98 0.05 -6.58 -3.89
C ALA A 98 0.26 -7.75 -2.94
N ASN A 99 -0.77 -8.15 -2.18
CA ASN A 99 -0.71 -9.29 -1.27
C ASN A 99 -0.59 -10.64 -1.99
N GLU A 100 -1.13 -10.76 -3.19
CA GLU A 100 -0.95 -11.96 -4.01
C GLU A 100 0.50 -12.14 -4.45
N MET A 101 1.18 -11.04 -4.83
CA MET A 101 2.49 -11.05 -5.48
C MET A 101 3.67 -10.74 -4.56
N THR A 102 3.42 -10.30 -3.32
CA THR A 102 4.50 -9.89 -2.40
C THR A 102 5.37 -11.06 -1.94
N ASN A 103 6.68 -10.83 -1.92
CA ASN A 103 7.64 -11.76 -1.32
C ASN A 103 7.50 -11.86 0.21
N ALA A 104 6.98 -10.83 0.87
CA ALA A 104 6.78 -10.79 2.33
C ALA A 104 5.84 -11.91 2.83
N LYS A 105 4.96 -12.42 1.97
CA LYS A 105 4.08 -13.57 2.26
C LYS A 105 4.88 -14.83 2.65
N ALA A 106 6.07 -15.04 2.09
CA ALA A 106 6.92 -16.16 2.42
C ALA A 106 7.40 -16.14 3.89
N TYR A 107 7.35 -14.97 4.52
CA TYR A 107 7.73 -14.75 5.93
C TYR A 107 6.50 -14.55 6.84
N GLY A 108 5.31 -14.85 6.33
CA GLY A 108 4.06 -14.67 7.08
C GLY A 108 3.64 -13.21 7.26
N GLN A 109 4.20 -12.29 6.48
CA GLN A 109 3.85 -10.87 6.51
C GLN A 109 2.79 -10.54 5.46
N GLN A 110 1.90 -9.60 5.79
CA GLN A 110 0.87 -9.08 4.91
C GLN A 110 1.09 -7.59 4.67
N VAL A 111 0.94 -7.17 3.43
CA VAL A 111 0.95 -5.75 3.07
C VAL A 111 -0.33 -5.10 3.58
N VAL A 112 -0.20 -4.01 4.33
CA VAL A 112 -1.34 -3.23 4.86
C VAL A 112 -1.40 -1.81 4.30
N ALA A 113 -0.28 -1.29 3.81
CA ALA A 113 -0.18 0.06 3.27
C ALA A 113 0.99 0.18 2.28
N THR A 114 1.16 1.39 1.74
CA THR A 114 2.36 1.80 1.01
C THR A 114 3.06 2.94 1.74
N ASN A 115 4.31 3.24 1.35
CA ASN A 115 4.95 4.51 1.64
C ASN A 115 4.21 5.67 0.92
N PRO A 116 4.50 6.95 1.23
CA PRO A 116 3.74 8.10 0.70
C PRO A 116 3.64 8.17 -0.83
N CYS A 117 4.70 7.80 -1.54
CA CYS A 117 4.73 7.84 -3.02
C CYS A 117 4.13 6.58 -3.69
N GLY A 118 3.80 5.54 -2.93
CA GLY A 118 3.12 4.34 -3.43
C GLY A 118 4.02 3.28 -4.06
N GLU A 119 5.36 3.49 -4.08
CA GLU A 119 6.28 2.56 -4.73
C GLU A 119 6.68 1.35 -3.87
N GLN A 120 6.41 1.38 -2.57
CA GLN A 120 6.72 0.27 -1.67
C GLN A 120 5.50 -0.22 -0.89
N PRO A 121 4.93 -1.36 -1.29
CA PRO A 121 3.97 -2.09 -0.47
C PRO A 121 4.64 -2.63 0.80
N LEU A 122 4.11 -2.30 1.97
CA LEU A 122 4.75 -2.58 3.25
C LEU A 122 3.83 -3.33 4.20
N ALA A 123 4.42 -4.27 4.94
CA ALA A 123 3.83 -4.85 6.13
C ALA A 123 3.95 -3.85 7.33
N PRO A 124 3.18 -4.06 8.42
CA PRO A 124 3.34 -3.26 9.64
C PRO A 124 4.79 -3.27 10.15
N TYR A 125 5.23 -2.14 10.71
CA TYR A 125 6.59 -1.96 11.27
C TYR A 125 7.72 -2.17 10.27
N SER A 126 7.45 -2.02 8.98
CA SER A 126 8.47 -2.07 7.94
C SER A 126 9.15 -0.72 7.75
N VAL A 127 10.36 -0.75 7.23
CA VAL A 127 11.14 0.44 6.89
C VAL A 127 11.43 0.49 5.39
N CYS A 128 11.59 1.70 4.87
CA CYS A 128 11.94 1.96 3.48
C CYS A 128 13.25 2.75 3.43
N ASN A 129 14.36 2.10 3.04
CA ASN A 129 15.62 2.75 2.76
C ASN A 129 15.75 2.98 1.26
N LEU A 130 16.05 4.22 0.85
CA LEU A 130 16.19 4.57 -0.55
C LEU A 130 17.66 4.80 -0.92
N ALA A 131 18.07 4.23 -2.06
CA ALA A 131 19.32 4.56 -2.72
C ALA A 131 19.12 4.57 -4.23
N ALA A 132 19.92 5.37 -4.93
CA ALA A 132 19.91 5.41 -6.38
C ALA A 132 21.32 5.22 -6.93
N VAL A 133 21.44 4.39 -7.95
CA VAL A 133 22.70 4.17 -8.68
C VAL A 133 22.65 5.02 -9.96
N ASN A 134 23.66 5.88 -10.14
CA ASN A 134 23.78 6.66 -11.37
C ASN A 134 24.25 5.76 -12.52
N LEU A 135 23.31 5.23 -13.29
CA LEU A 135 23.60 4.30 -14.39
C LEU A 135 24.48 4.90 -15.50
N ALA A 136 24.48 6.22 -15.66
CA ALA A 136 25.32 6.89 -16.67
C ALA A 136 26.83 6.69 -16.43
N GLN A 137 27.24 6.43 -15.19
CA GLN A 137 28.64 6.17 -14.85
C GLN A 137 29.15 4.81 -15.37
N PHE A 138 28.24 3.92 -15.72
CA PHE A 138 28.58 2.57 -16.23
C PHE A 138 28.43 2.45 -17.74
N ALA A 139 28.07 3.56 -18.43
CA ALA A 139 27.96 3.57 -19.88
C ALA A 139 29.35 3.62 -20.55
N ILE A 140 29.65 2.60 -21.38
CA ILE A 140 30.86 2.56 -22.21
C ILE A 140 30.50 3.14 -23.57
N LYS A 141 30.87 4.42 -23.78
CA LYS A 141 30.42 5.22 -24.95
C LYS A 141 30.86 4.62 -26.29
N ASP A 142 32.09 4.10 -26.37
CA ASP A 142 32.67 3.61 -27.62
C ASP A 142 32.00 2.32 -28.11
N SER A 143 31.67 1.41 -27.18
CA SER A 143 30.99 0.14 -27.51
C SER A 143 29.47 0.22 -27.43
N LYS A 144 28.89 1.33 -26.95
CA LYS A 144 27.46 1.51 -26.69
C LYS A 144 26.89 0.40 -25.79
N THR A 145 27.67 -0.03 -24.81
CA THR A 145 27.33 -1.07 -23.85
C THR A 145 27.39 -0.55 -22.42
N VAL A 146 27.04 -1.40 -21.46
CA VAL A 146 27.10 -1.09 -20.01
C VAL A 146 28.17 -1.96 -19.38
N ASP A 147 29.00 -1.38 -18.52
CA ASP A 147 29.92 -2.12 -17.66
C ASP A 147 29.12 -2.81 -16.53
N TYR A 148 28.60 -3.99 -16.83
CA TYR A 148 27.80 -4.77 -15.88
C TYR A 148 28.59 -5.27 -14.68
N GLU A 149 29.92 -5.46 -14.81
CA GLU A 149 30.73 -5.90 -13.68
C GLU A 149 30.93 -4.79 -12.67
N ALA A 150 31.28 -3.58 -13.11
CA ALA A 150 31.38 -2.40 -12.24
C ALA A 150 30.02 -2.07 -11.61
N LEU A 151 28.92 -2.17 -12.37
CA LEU A 151 27.56 -1.99 -11.86
C LEU A 151 27.24 -3.02 -10.77
N ARG A 152 27.55 -4.30 -11.00
CA ARG A 152 27.35 -5.38 -10.02
C ARG A 152 28.06 -5.10 -8.70
N GLN A 153 29.33 -4.70 -8.75
CA GLN A 153 30.11 -4.38 -7.55
C GLN A 153 29.53 -3.19 -6.80
N THR A 154 29.13 -2.12 -7.52
CA THR A 154 28.50 -0.96 -6.92
C THR A 154 27.18 -1.31 -6.24
N VAL A 155 26.32 -2.11 -6.88
CA VAL A 155 25.06 -2.57 -6.29
C VAL A 155 25.28 -3.39 -5.02
N LYS A 156 26.27 -4.32 -5.02
CA LYS A 156 26.61 -5.09 -3.81
C LYS A 156 26.99 -4.19 -2.63
N VAL A 157 27.79 -3.16 -2.88
CA VAL A 157 28.17 -2.20 -1.83
C VAL A 157 26.95 -1.39 -1.38
N GLY A 158 26.15 -0.90 -2.32
CA GLY A 158 24.93 -0.12 -2.02
C GLY A 158 23.93 -0.90 -1.17
N VAL A 159 23.67 -2.17 -1.51
CA VAL A 159 22.78 -3.03 -0.72
C VAL A 159 23.32 -3.24 0.68
N ARG A 160 24.61 -3.53 0.85
CA ARG A 160 25.22 -3.68 2.18
C ARG A 160 25.14 -2.40 3.02
N MET A 161 25.31 -1.23 2.38
CA MET A 161 25.18 0.05 3.08
C MET A 161 23.75 0.26 3.61
N GLN A 162 22.75 -0.08 2.80
CA GLN A 162 21.35 0.04 3.23
C GLN A 162 20.96 -0.99 4.29
N ASP A 163 21.47 -2.19 4.20
CA ASP A 163 21.30 -3.25 5.19
C ASP A 163 21.84 -2.82 6.57
N ASN A 164 23.04 -2.26 6.60
CA ASN A 164 23.66 -1.72 7.83
C ASN A 164 22.90 -0.52 8.44
N VAL A 165 22.00 0.13 7.71
CA VAL A 165 21.19 1.24 8.26
C VAL A 165 20.00 0.69 9.08
N ILE A 166 19.60 -0.56 8.82
CA ILE A 166 18.48 -1.21 9.52
C ILE A 166 18.92 -1.75 10.88
N ASP A 167 20.19 -2.15 11.03
CA ASP A 167 20.80 -2.63 12.27
C ASP A 167 20.99 -1.52 13.31
#